data_c13561a6b9a2e0e638de7fed2c4bd280
#
_entry.id   c13561a6b9a2e0e638de7fed2c4bd280
#
_cell.length_a   1.000
_cell.length_b   1.000
_cell.length_c   1.000
_cell.angle_alpha   90.00
_cell.angle_beta   90.00
_cell.angle_gamma   90.00
#
_symmetry.space_group_name_H-M   'P 1'
#
loop_
_entity.id
_entity.type
_entity.pdbx_description
1 polymer ?
#
loop_
_entity_poly.entity_id
_entity_poly.type
_entity_poly.pdbx_seq_one_letter_code
_entity_poly.pdbx_strand_id
1 'polypeptide(L)'
;MNVTLIGMGSGQPENLTLQGLAALRQADLILGARRLLAVLPAGCTENRAAAYRPDEVAELLQTSGAENAVLVYSGDTGFYSGASSMLEKLEALGVRARV
;
A
#
# COMPACT_ATOMS: atom_id res chain seq x y z
N MET A 1 -13.96 1.14 -3.17
CA MET A 1 -12.48 1.06 -3.21
C MET A 1 -11.97 0.10 -2.16
N ASN A 2 -11.08 -0.77 -2.54
CA ASN A 2 -10.42 -1.69 -1.60
C ASN A 2 -8.96 -1.30 -1.46
N VAL A 3 -8.48 -1.23 -0.23
CA VAL A 3 -7.10 -0.87 0.07
C VAL A 3 -6.45 -2.01 0.86
N THR A 4 -5.30 -2.47 0.41
CA THR A 4 -4.53 -3.52 1.09
C THR A 4 -3.20 -2.93 1.57
N LEU A 5 -2.86 -3.17 2.82
CA LEU A 5 -1.59 -2.72 3.40
C LEU A 5 -0.64 -3.92 3.44
N ILE A 6 0.53 -3.79 2.87
CA ILE A 6 1.49 -4.88 2.74
C ILE A 6 2.83 -4.49 3.34
N GLY A 7 3.34 -5.32 4.27
CA GLY A 7 4.70 -5.20 4.77
C GLY A 7 5.64 -5.95 3.84
N MET A 8 6.68 -5.29 3.34
CA MET A 8 7.60 -5.88 2.37
C MET A 8 8.86 -6.50 2.99
N GLY A 9 8.85 -6.69 4.31
CA GLY A 9 9.99 -7.28 4.99
C GLY A 9 11.24 -6.44 4.80
N SER A 10 12.28 -7.01 4.22
CA SER A 10 13.52 -6.29 3.93
C SER A 10 13.43 -5.42 2.68
N GLY A 11 12.26 -5.33 2.07
CA GLY A 11 12.07 -4.60 0.83
C GLY A 11 12.40 -5.41 -0.42
N GLN A 12 12.59 -6.72 -0.27
CA GLN A 12 12.90 -7.60 -1.40
C GLN A 12 11.67 -8.37 -1.83
N PRO A 13 11.37 -8.41 -3.15
CA PRO A 13 10.16 -9.05 -3.66
C PRO A 13 10.02 -10.52 -3.28
N GLU A 14 11.12 -11.24 -3.18
CA GLU A 14 11.10 -12.67 -2.83
C GLU A 14 10.62 -12.95 -1.40
N ASN A 15 10.54 -11.92 -0.57
CA ASN A 15 10.03 -12.05 0.80
C ASN A 15 8.53 -11.84 0.92
N LEU A 16 7.88 -11.56 -0.20
CA LEU A 16 6.43 -11.36 -0.20
C LEU A 16 5.69 -12.70 -0.19
N THR A 17 4.52 -12.73 0.47
CA THR A 17 3.64 -13.89 0.40
C THR A 17 2.99 -13.94 -0.99
N LEU A 18 2.42 -15.09 -1.33
CA LEU A 18 1.67 -15.22 -2.59
C LEU A 18 0.46 -14.29 -2.62
N GLN A 19 -0.21 -14.12 -1.47
CA GLN A 19 -1.35 -13.21 -1.37
C GLN A 19 -0.91 -11.75 -1.56
N GLY A 20 0.21 -11.37 -0.95
CA GLY A 20 0.74 -10.01 -1.11
C GLY A 20 1.14 -9.74 -2.54
N LEU A 21 1.79 -10.70 -3.19
CA LEU A 21 2.19 -10.57 -4.59
C LEU A 21 0.98 -10.43 -5.51
N ALA A 22 -0.06 -11.24 -5.28
CA ALA A 22 -1.28 -11.17 -6.06
C ALA A 22 -1.97 -9.81 -5.89
N ALA A 23 -2.03 -9.31 -4.66
CA ALA A 23 -2.62 -7.99 -4.39
C ALA A 23 -1.86 -6.88 -5.12
N LEU A 24 -0.53 -6.94 -5.12
CA LEU A 24 0.29 -5.96 -5.83
C LEU A 24 0.04 -5.99 -7.34
N ARG A 25 -0.08 -7.18 -7.91
CA ARG A 25 -0.31 -7.32 -9.35
C ARG A 25 -1.70 -6.91 -9.79
N GLN A 26 -2.67 -7.03 -8.90
CA GLN A 26 -4.06 -6.64 -9.19
C GLN A 26 -4.34 -5.17 -8.89
N ALA A 27 -3.43 -4.50 -8.20
CA ALA A 27 -3.62 -3.10 -7.81
C ALA A 27 -3.59 -2.19 -9.03
N ASP A 28 -4.46 -1.19 -9.04
CA ASP A 28 -4.43 -0.14 -10.07
C ASP A 28 -3.80 1.15 -9.54
N LEU A 29 -3.39 1.16 -8.27
CA LEU A 29 -2.62 2.25 -7.67
C LEU A 29 -1.78 1.68 -6.52
N ILE A 30 -0.49 2.02 -6.48
CA ILE A 30 0.41 1.60 -5.40
C ILE A 30 1.04 2.83 -4.75
N LEU A 31 0.94 2.90 -3.44
CA LEU A 31 1.48 4.00 -2.65
C LEU A 31 2.49 3.48 -1.63
N GLY A 32 3.47 4.28 -1.30
CA GLY A 32 4.46 3.93 -0.31
C GLY A 32 5.68 4.83 -0.39
N ALA A 33 6.70 4.53 0.41
CA ALA A 33 7.97 5.24 0.35
C ALA A 33 8.64 4.97 -1.00
N ARG A 34 9.33 5.97 -1.52
CA ARG A 34 9.97 5.87 -2.84
C ARG A 34 10.90 4.66 -2.95
N ARG A 35 11.67 4.37 -1.91
CA ARG A 35 12.60 3.24 -1.93
C ARG A 35 11.89 1.89 -2.05
N LEU A 36 10.68 1.78 -1.54
CA LEU A 36 9.89 0.56 -1.65
C LEU A 36 9.26 0.42 -3.03
N LEU A 37 8.83 1.54 -3.60
CA LEU A 37 8.27 1.54 -4.95
C LEU A 37 9.32 1.13 -5.99
N ALA A 38 10.57 1.42 -5.73
CA ALA A 38 11.67 1.09 -6.64
C ALA A 38 11.97 -0.40 -6.72
N VAL A 39 11.56 -1.18 -5.71
CA VAL A 39 11.85 -2.63 -5.65
C VAL A 39 10.61 -3.50 -5.84
N LEU A 40 9.54 -2.95 -6.37
CA LEU A 40 8.33 -3.73 -6.62
C LEU A 40 8.56 -4.82 -7.66
N PRO A 41 7.90 -5.99 -7.52
CA PRO A 41 8.08 -7.05 -8.51
C PRO A 41 7.51 -6.68 -9.87
N ALA A 42 7.92 -7.40 -10.89
CA ALA A 42 7.43 -7.20 -12.24
C ALA A 42 5.92 -7.51 -12.33
N GLY A 43 5.23 -6.85 -13.23
CA GLY A 43 3.79 -7.07 -13.44
C GLY A 43 2.90 -6.16 -12.62
N CYS A 44 3.46 -5.28 -11.81
CA CYS A 44 2.69 -4.31 -11.04
C CYS A 44 2.37 -3.07 -11.89
N THR A 45 1.30 -2.39 -11.53
CA THR A 45 0.91 -1.17 -12.23
C THR A 45 2.02 -0.13 -12.19
N GLU A 46 2.08 0.70 -13.22
CA GLU A 46 2.99 1.85 -13.24
C GLU A 46 2.39 3.07 -12.54
N ASN A 47 1.11 3.01 -12.16
CA ASN A 47 0.45 4.07 -11.42
C ASN A 47 0.87 4.01 -9.97
N ARG A 48 1.94 4.70 -9.63
CA ARG A 48 2.56 4.67 -8.31
C ARG A 48 2.79 6.10 -7.82
N ALA A 49 2.66 6.31 -6.52
CA ALA A 49 2.92 7.62 -5.92
C ALA A 49 3.69 7.45 -4.62
N ALA A 50 4.70 8.28 -4.43
CA ALA A 50 5.49 8.27 -3.19
C ALA A 50 4.72 9.03 -2.12
N ALA A 51 3.93 8.30 -1.33
CA ALA A 51 3.13 8.85 -0.25
C ALA A 51 3.05 7.83 0.87
N TYR A 52 3.22 8.25 2.09
CA TYR A 52 3.19 7.34 3.24
C TYR A 52 2.48 7.94 4.46
N ARG A 53 2.22 9.25 4.46
CA ARG A 53 1.50 9.88 5.57
C ARG A 53 0.00 9.66 5.39
N PRO A 54 -0.75 9.38 6.47
CA PRO A 54 -2.18 9.10 6.35
C PRO A 54 -2.96 10.16 5.59
N ASP A 55 -2.68 11.45 5.82
CA ASP A 55 -3.41 12.52 5.14
C ASP A 55 -3.13 12.57 3.64
N GLU A 56 -1.86 12.41 3.24
CA GLU A 56 -1.48 12.35 1.83
C GLU A 56 -2.12 11.16 1.12
N VAL A 57 -2.04 10.02 1.77
CA VAL A 57 -2.58 8.78 1.22
C VAL A 57 -4.08 8.88 1.04
N ALA A 58 -4.78 9.38 2.06
CA ALA A 58 -6.23 9.55 2.00
C ALA A 58 -6.64 10.45 0.84
N GLU A 59 -5.95 11.56 0.66
CA GLU A 59 -6.23 12.49 -0.43
C GLU A 59 -6.02 11.83 -1.79
N LEU A 60 -4.90 11.15 -1.97
CA LEU A 60 -4.59 10.47 -3.23
C LEU A 60 -5.60 9.37 -3.54
N LEU A 61 -6.01 8.61 -2.54
CA LEU A 61 -7.01 7.55 -2.72
C LEU A 61 -8.35 8.13 -3.14
N GLN A 62 -8.76 9.23 -2.54
CA GLN A 62 -10.06 9.86 -2.85
C GLN A 62 -10.07 10.48 -4.24
N THR A 63 -8.95 10.98 -4.71
CA THR A 63 -8.87 11.67 -6.01
C THR A 63 -8.48 10.76 -7.16
N SER A 64 -7.94 9.57 -6.88
CA SER A 64 -7.40 8.69 -7.92
C SER A 64 -8.46 7.93 -8.71
N GLY A 65 -9.61 7.65 -8.11
CA GLY A 65 -10.62 6.80 -8.74
C GLY A 65 -10.23 5.33 -8.79
N ALA A 66 -9.19 4.92 -8.07
CA ALA A 66 -8.73 3.54 -8.07
C ALA A 66 -9.73 2.60 -7.39
N GLU A 67 -9.88 1.39 -7.90
CA GLU A 67 -10.73 0.38 -7.28
C GLU A 67 -9.95 -0.48 -6.30
N ASN A 68 -8.72 -0.81 -6.63
CA ASN A 68 -7.84 -1.63 -5.80
C ASN A 68 -6.51 -0.94 -5.61
N ALA A 69 -6.29 -0.40 -4.42
CA ALA A 69 -5.06 0.28 -4.09
C ALA A 69 -4.26 -0.54 -3.07
N VAL A 70 -2.94 -0.45 -3.15
CA VAL A 70 -2.04 -1.10 -2.21
C VAL A 70 -1.13 -0.05 -1.60
N LEU A 71 -0.94 -0.14 -0.28
CA LEU A 71 0.05 0.64 0.43
C LEU A 71 1.16 -0.31 0.88
N VAL A 72 2.40 0.01 0.54
CA VAL A 72 3.55 -0.82 0.90
C VAL A 72 4.33 -0.17 2.04
N TYR A 73 4.76 -1.00 2.98
CA TYR A 73 5.54 -0.61 4.16
C TYR A 73 6.78 -1.48 4.26
N SER A 74 7.77 -1.01 5.01
CA SER A 74 9.04 -1.73 5.14
C SER A 74 8.93 -3.05 5.89
N GLY A 75 7.87 -3.25 6.66
CA GLY A 75 7.70 -4.51 7.40
C GLY A 75 8.52 -4.61 8.67
N ASP A 76 9.15 -3.52 9.12
CA ASP A 76 9.85 -3.46 10.40
C ASP A 76 8.86 -3.15 11.53
N THR A 77 9.39 -2.85 12.72
CA THR A 77 8.53 -2.53 13.87
C THR A 77 7.62 -1.33 13.64
N GLY A 78 8.01 -0.41 12.77
CA GLY A 78 7.18 0.73 12.41
C GLY A 78 5.96 0.38 11.58
N PHE A 79 5.96 -0.80 10.96
CA PHE A 79 4.83 -1.22 10.13
C PHE A 79 3.53 -1.29 10.93
N TYR A 80 3.57 -1.93 12.10
CA TYR A 80 2.34 -2.12 12.87
C TYR A 80 1.74 -0.80 13.36
N SER A 81 2.58 0.14 13.83
CA SER A 81 2.12 1.47 14.23
C SER A 81 1.56 2.25 13.04
N GLY A 82 2.29 2.26 11.94
CA GLY A 82 1.89 2.97 10.73
C GLY A 82 0.61 2.40 10.13
N ALA A 83 0.51 1.06 10.08
CA ALA A 83 -0.66 0.39 9.53
C ALA A 83 -1.90 0.64 10.40
N SER A 84 -1.76 0.63 11.72
CA SER A 84 -2.89 0.90 12.62
C SER A 84 -3.45 2.30 12.42
N SER A 85 -2.58 3.30 12.36
CA SER A 85 -3.00 4.68 12.13
C SER A 85 -3.67 4.84 10.76
N MET A 86 -3.12 4.18 9.76
CA MET A 86 -3.67 4.22 8.41
C MET A 86 -5.04 3.55 8.35
N LEU A 87 -5.20 2.39 8.99
CA LEU A 87 -6.48 1.69 9.03
C LEU A 87 -7.56 2.54 9.69
N GLU A 88 -7.24 3.19 10.81
CA GLU A 88 -8.18 4.08 11.48
C GLU A 88 -8.61 5.23 10.57
N LYS A 89 -7.66 5.84 9.88
CA LYS A 89 -7.95 6.95 8.97
C LYS A 89 -8.85 6.51 7.83
N LEU A 90 -8.55 5.36 7.24
CA LEU A 90 -9.32 4.85 6.10
C LEU A 90 -10.73 4.43 6.50
N GLU A 91 -10.88 3.81 7.67
CA GLU A 91 -12.19 3.46 8.19
C GLU A 91 -13.05 4.70 8.44
N ALA A 92 -12.46 5.77 8.97
CA ALA A 92 -13.14 7.02 9.19
C ALA A 92 -13.65 7.65 7.89
N LEU A 93 -13.00 7.35 6.76
CA LEU A 93 -13.39 7.83 5.44
C LEU A 93 -14.35 6.88 4.71
N GLY A 94 -14.71 5.77 5.33
CA GLY A 94 -15.59 4.79 4.72
C GLY A 94 -14.92 3.91 3.68
N VAL A 95 -13.59 3.84 3.69
CA VAL A 95 -12.82 3.03 2.74
C VAL A 95 -12.61 1.64 3.33
N ARG A 96 -12.83 0.61 2.54
CA ARG A 96 -12.58 -0.76 2.96
C ARG A 96 -11.07 -1.04 2.90
N ALA A 97 -10.47 -1.32 4.05
CA ALA A 97 -9.03 -1.54 4.16
C ALA A 97 -8.73 -2.83 4.93
N ARG A 98 -7.64 -3.49 4.55
CA ARG A 98 -7.16 -4.71 5.21
C ARG A 98 -5.64 -4.80 5.16
N VAL A 99 -5.10 -5.57 6.05
CA VAL A 99 -3.66 -5.85 6.09
C VAL A 99 -3.35 -7.18 5.41
#